data_cbb7761f6aa103186b40379d9e0af7ea
#
_entry.id   cbb7761f6aa103186b40379d9e0af7ea
#
_cell.length_a   1.000
_cell.length_b   1.000
_cell.length_c   1.000
_cell.angle_alpha   90.00
_cell.angle_beta   90.00
_cell.angle_gamma   90.00
#
_symmetry.space_group_name_H-M   'P 1'
#
loop_
_entity.id
_entity.type
_entity.pdbx_description
1 polymer ?
#
loop_
_entity_poly.entity_id
_entity_poly.type
_entity_poly.pdbx_seq_one_letter_code
_entity_poly.pdbx_strand_id
1 'polypeptide(L)'
;MFRDHVKLAIKNLRHRLSRSLLTLLGIAIGIMAIISLMALGEGMQQAVTGQLSSLSDVIIVSTGGNFLSSFGGGGGSTGQYFTQRDIAYVQRLQGVKDVSTQLAGAAMAEYNGKSTIVSLTGMDINVMRLQYATQNLEAGTFLNEGDQNKIMIGYGVAHSTFDSDVVVGDRIKLNGEKFFVSGIFGKQGMGGVSSDTVVLMSSRDFQKLTGQSNISLIYLRVYNVNDAESIATSIQNQINANHGKKDFATATTMTSILKTVQTVIGILQLVLVAIASIALVVASIGIMNTMLTSVMERTREIGIMKAIGATNTDIMSIFIIEGMLVSGIGGIIGILLGVFGSQGLTLILNSFMAMGGSSNLTPIITIMSVVLAVLVSLIVGVLSSLYPAWKAARMSPIEAVRYE
;
A
#
# COMPACT_ATOMS: atom_id res chain seq x y z
N MET A 1 34.18 -11.92 -33.01
CA MET A 1 33.92 -12.93 -31.98
C MET A 1 32.59 -12.72 -31.22
N PHE A 2 32.34 -11.63 -30.45
CA PHE A 2 31.06 -11.45 -29.70
C PHE A 2 29.81 -11.44 -30.61
N ARG A 3 29.84 -10.72 -31.75
CA ARG A 3 28.73 -10.68 -32.73
C ARG A 3 28.39 -12.02 -33.34
N ASP A 4 29.39 -12.89 -33.50
CA ASP A 4 29.21 -14.22 -34.13
C ASP A 4 28.60 -15.20 -33.10
N HIS A 5 28.98 -15.08 -31.83
CA HIS A 5 28.38 -15.85 -30.71
C HIS A 5 26.90 -15.49 -30.55
N VAL A 6 26.56 -14.21 -30.63
CA VAL A 6 25.15 -13.74 -30.55
C VAL A 6 24.32 -14.25 -31.73
N LYS A 7 24.85 -14.22 -32.98
CA LYS A 7 24.14 -14.75 -34.16
C LYS A 7 23.93 -16.27 -34.07
N LEU A 8 24.92 -17.01 -33.59
CA LEU A 8 24.80 -18.45 -33.34
C LEU A 8 23.73 -18.75 -32.29
N ALA A 9 23.69 -18.01 -31.17
CA ALA A 9 22.74 -18.19 -30.13
C ALA A 9 21.29 -17.92 -30.58
N ILE A 10 21.06 -16.86 -31.36
CA ILE A 10 19.75 -16.55 -31.94
C ILE A 10 19.29 -17.63 -32.94
N LYS A 11 20.16 -18.10 -33.80
CA LYS A 11 19.85 -19.20 -34.73
C LYS A 11 19.44 -20.49 -34.02
N ASN A 12 20.09 -20.77 -32.91
CA ASN A 12 19.85 -21.95 -32.08
C ASN A 12 18.52 -21.95 -31.36
N LEU A 13 18.10 -20.75 -30.83
CA LEU A 13 16.80 -20.56 -30.20
C LEU A 13 15.65 -20.88 -31.15
N ARG A 14 15.83 -20.62 -32.46
CA ARG A 14 14.75 -20.80 -33.46
C ARG A 14 14.49 -22.27 -33.81
N HIS A 15 15.43 -23.18 -33.58
CA HIS A 15 15.26 -24.59 -33.89
C HIS A 15 14.56 -25.44 -32.83
N ARG A 16 14.28 -24.86 -31.58
CA ARG A 16 13.70 -25.59 -30.44
C ARG A 16 12.66 -24.77 -29.70
N LEU A 17 11.73 -24.17 -30.45
CA LEU A 17 10.74 -23.20 -29.95
C LEU A 17 9.95 -23.71 -28.74
N SER A 18 9.48 -24.95 -28.69
CA SER A 18 8.61 -25.44 -27.61
C SER A 18 9.28 -25.51 -26.24
N ARG A 19 10.54 -25.99 -26.18
CA ARG A 19 11.28 -26.13 -24.91
C ARG A 19 11.82 -24.79 -24.42
N SER A 20 12.34 -23.97 -25.34
CA SER A 20 12.80 -22.61 -25.04
C SER A 20 11.65 -21.71 -24.61
N LEU A 21 10.44 -21.91 -25.15
CA LEU A 21 9.25 -21.12 -24.84
C LEU A 21 8.79 -21.37 -23.40
N LEU A 22 8.84 -22.60 -22.91
CA LEU A 22 8.49 -22.91 -21.52
C LEU A 22 9.46 -22.27 -20.50
N THR A 23 10.76 -22.30 -20.81
CA THR A 23 11.77 -21.66 -19.94
C THR A 23 11.69 -20.14 -19.98
N LEU A 24 11.48 -19.54 -21.15
CA LEU A 24 11.24 -18.11 -21.32
C LEU A 24 10.00 -17.66 -20.55
N LEU A 25 8.93 -18.46 -20.60
CA LEU A 25 7.68 -18.18 -19.90
C LEU A 25 7.86 -18.19 -18.38
N GLY A 26 8.63 -19.13 -17.84
CA GLY A 26 8.96 -19.18 -16.42
C GLY A 26 9.68 -17.92 -15.92
N ILE A 27 10.70 -17.46 -16.68
CA ILE A 27 11.42 -16.22 -16.37
C ILE A 27 10.49 -15.02 -16.51
N ALA A 28 9.73 -14.95 -17.60
CA ALA A 28 8.83 -13.84 -17.88
C ALA A 28 7.78 -13.69 -16.78
N ILE A 29 7.18 -14.79 -16.28
CA ILE A 29 6.22 -14.76 -15.16
C ILE A 29 6.89 -14.28 -13.88
N GLY A 30 8.10 -14.76 -13.55
CA GLY A 30 8.82 -14.32 -12.36
C GLY A 30 9.15 -12.82 -12.39
N ILE A 31 9.66 -12.32 -13.53
CA ILE A 31 9.97 -10.90 -13.72
C ILE A 31 8.69 -10.05 -13.79
N MET A 32 7.64 -10.53 -14.46
CA MET A 32 6.33 -9.89 -14.48
C MET A 32 5.80 -9.66 -13.05
N ALA A 33 5.87 -10.69 -12.22
CA ALA A 33 5.42 -10.58 -10.83
C ALA A 33 6.21 -9.50 -10.07
N ILE A 34 7.54 -9.49 -10.18
CA ILE A 34 8.39 -8.48 -9.52
C ILE A 34 8.01 -7.08 -9.97
N ILE A 35 7.93 -6.82 -11.28
CA ILE A 35 7.61 -5.49 -11.83
C ILE A 35 6.22 -5.04 -11.41
N SER A 36 5.20 -5.91 -11.56
CA SER A 36 3.82 -5.56 -11.23
C SER A 36 3.65 -5.20 -9.76
N LEU A 37 4.31 -5.94 -8.87
CA LEU A 37 4.22 -5.73 -7.42
C LEU A 37 5.00 -4.51 -6.95
N MET A 38 6.17 -4.26 -7.52
CA MET A 38 6.93 -3.02 -7.25
C MET A 38 6.14 -1.80 -7.73
N ALA A 39 5.57 -1.84 -8.94
CA ALA A 39 4.78 -0.75 -9.48
C ALA A 39 3.53 -0.45 -8.64
N LEU A 40 2.86 -1.49 -8.12
CA LEU A 40 1.71 -1.33 -7.24
C LEU A 40 2.13 -0.74 -5.89
N GLY A 41 3.22 -1.22 -5.29
CA GLY A 41 3.72 -0.72 -4.01
C GLY A 41 4.12 0.75 -4.07
N GLU A 42 4.85 1.17 -5.11
CA GLU A 42 5.19 2.57 -5.36
C GLU A 42 3.93 3.43 -5.58
N GLY A 43 2.96 2.92 -6.36
CA GLY A 43 1.68 3.58 -6.57
C GLY A 43 0.89 3.79 -5.28
N MET A 44 0.82 2.77 -4.42
CA MET A 44 0.20 2.88 -3.10
C MET A 44 0.93 3.89 -2.21
N GLN A 45 2.26 3.85 -2.17
CA GLN A 45 3.05 4.79 -1.39
C GLN A 45 2.81 6.23 -1.84
N GLN A 46 2.78 6.49 -3.15
CA GLN A 46 2.52 7.83 -3.68
C GLN A 46 1.10 8.31 -3.39
N ALA A 47 0.10 7.42 -3.52
CA ALA A 47 -1.28 7.75 -3.20
C ALA A 47 -1.44 8.15 -1.72
N VAL A 48 -0.85 7.38 -0.80
CA VAL A 48 -0.88 7.68 0.64
C VAL A 48 -0.10 8.97 0.96
N THR A 49 1.10 9.11 0.41
CA THR A 49 1.92 10.32 0.63
C THR A 49 1.23 11.58 0.09
N GLY A 50 0.61 11.48 -1.09
CA GLY A 50 -0.14 12.59 -1.69
C GLY A 50 -1.32 13.06 -0.84
N GLN A 51 -2.08 12.12 -0.28
CA GLN A 51 -3.21 12.45 0.59
C GLN A 51 -2.78 13.02 1.94
N LEU A 52 -1.69 12.51 2.52
CA LEU A 52 -1.23 12.92 3.85
C LEU A 52 -0.27 14.11 3.85
N SER A 53 0.24 14.53 2.70
CA SER A 53 1.19 15.66 2.60
C SER A 53 0.61 16.97 3.11
N SER A 54 -0.68 17.22 2.88
CA SER A 54 -1.40 18.39 3.37
C SER A 54 -1.62 18.41 4.89
N LEU A 55 -1.40 17.27 5.55
CA LEU A 55 -1.57 17.07 6.99
C LEU A 55 -0.22 16.84 7.69
N SER A 56 0.89 17.09 7.02
CA SER A 56 2.23 16.81 7.56
C SER A 56 2.55 17.55 8.87
N ASP A 57 1.93 18.70 9.09
CA ASP A 57 2.04 19.52 10.29
C ASP A 57 1.06 19.12 11.42
N VAL A 58 0.27 18.06 11.22
CA VAL A 58 -0.74 17.60 12.18
C VAL A 58 -0.19 16.48 13.05
N ILE A 59 -0.39 16.60 14.36
CA ILE A 59 -0.20 15.53 15.34
C ILE A 59 -1.59 15.18 15.91
N ILE A 60 -1.86 13.89 16.02
CA ILE A 60 -3.11 13.37 16.58
C ILE A 60 -2.77 12.65 17.88
N VAL A 61 -3.43 13.05 18.96
CA VAL A 61 -3.30 12.40 20.26
C VAL A 61 -4.60 11.68 20.56
N SER A 62 -4.55 10.36 20.73
CA SER A 62 -5.70 9.50 21.01
C SER A 62 -5.58 8.82 22.36
N THR A 63 -6.70 8.47 23.00
CA THR A 63 -6.74 7.63 24.18
C THR A 63 -6.77 6.15 23.78
N GLY A 64 -6.18 5.27 24.63
CA GLY A 64 -6.31 3.81 24.48
C GLY A 64 -5.38 3.11 23.50
N GLY A 65 -4.21 3.67 23.21
CA GLY A 65 -3.07 2.95 22.62
C GLY A 65 -3.12 2.62 21.13
N ASN A 66 -4.25 2.74 20.43
CA ASN A 66 -4.37 2.40 19.01
C ASN A 66 -5.02 3.49 18.19
N PHE A 67 -4.20 4.28 17.50
CA PHE A 67 -4.63 5.28 16.53
C PHE A 67 -5.52 4.67 15.42
N LEU A 68 -5.20 3.45 14.93
CA LEU A 68 -5.99 2.79 13.87
C LEU A 68 -7.43 2.49 14.32
N SER A 69 -7.66 2.16 15.58
CA SER A 69 -9.02 1.93 16.10
C SER A 69 -9.84 3.22 16.19
N SER A 70 -9.17 4.36 16.37
CA SER A 70 -9.82 5.67 16.38
C SER A 70 -10.21 6.16 14.99
N PHE A 71 -9.52 5.73 13.93
CA PHE A 71 -9.85 6.05 12.53
C PHE A 71 -10.99 5.20 11.97
N GLY A 72 -11.24 4.01 12.52
CA GLY A 72 -12.23 3.05 12.01
C GLY A 72 -13.69 3.35 12.39
N GLY A 73 -14.03 4.54 12.87
CA GLY A 73 -15.42 4.87 13.25
C GLY A 73 -15.99 4.08 14.43
N GLY A 74 -15.34 3.00 14.78
CA GLY A 74 -15.52 2.26 16.01
C GLY A 74 -14.63 2.89 17.07
N GLY A 75 -14.88 4.11 17.45
CA GLY A 75 -14.34 4.69 18.65
C GLY A 75 -14.78 3.81 19.81
N GLY A 76 -14.13 2.67 19.97
CA GLY A 76 -14.18 1.89 21.19
C GLY A 76 -13.70 2.85 22.26
N SER A 77 -14.65 3.57 22.82
CA SER A 77 -14.38 4.39 23.99
C SER A 77 -13.91 3.39 25.03
N THR A 78 -12.61 3.35 25.23
CA THR A 78 -12.00 2.62 26.37
C THR A 78 -12.51 3.23 27.69
N GLY A 79 -13.52 4.13 27.64
CA GLY A 79 -14.01 4.92 28.77
C GLY A 79 -12.97 5.90 29.29
N GLN A 80 -11.90 6.14 28.54
CA GLN A 80 -10.82 7.07 28.88
C GLN A 80 -10.95 8.32 28.03
N TYR A 81 -10.95 9.47 28.68
CA TYR A 81 -11.08 10.78 28.02
C TYR A 81 -9.99 11.72 28.52
N PHE A 82 -9.57 12.63 27.68
CA PHE A 82 -8.64 13.69 28.04
C PHE A 82 -9.33 14.70 28.95
N THR A 83 -8.56 15.26 29.88
CA THR A 83 -9.00 16.29 30.78
C THR A 83 -8.69 17.67 30.22
N GLN A 84 -9.34 18.71 30.76
CA GLN A 84 -9.02 20.11 30.42
C GLN A 84 -7.58 20.48 30.76
N ARG A 85 -6.96 19.79 31.74
CA ARG A 85 -5.54 19.98 32.08
C ARG A 85 -4.61 19.50 30.98
N ASP A 86 -4.97 18.38 30.34
CA ASP A 86 -4.18 17.82 29.23
C ASP A 86 -4.22 18.78 28.03
N ILE A 87 -5.40 19.34 27.72
CA ILE A 87 -5.54 20.33 26.65
C ILE A 87 -4.75 21.59 26.95
N ALA A 88 -4.89 22.15 28.18
CA ALA A 88 -4.17 23.33 28.59
C ALA A 88 -2.64 23.13 28.56
N TYR A 89 -2.16 21.92 28.83
CA TYR A 89 -0.76 21.56 28.68
C TYR A 89 -0.34 21.61 27.20
N VAL A 90 -1.09 20.93 26.32
CA VAL A 90 -0.79 20.89 24.88
C VAL A 90 -0.79 22.28 24.26
N GLN A 91 -1.77 23.14 24.63
CA GLN A 91 -1.87 24.51 24.13
C GLN A 91 -0.69 25.42 24.53
N ARG A 92 0.00 25.11 25.63
CA ARG A 92 1.14 25.90 26.12
C ARG A 92 2.49 25.40 25.63
N LEU A 93 2.52 24.26 24.91
CA LEU A 93 3.76 23.71 24.39
C LEU A 93 4.35 24.61 23.31
N GLN A 94 5.65 24.86 23.43
CA GLN A 94 6.38 25.60 22.40
C GLN A 94 6.40 24.78 21.09
N GLY A 95 6.13 25.44 19.97
CA GLY A 95 6.08 24.79 18.65
C GLY A 95 4.66 24.35 18.23
N VAL A 96 3.68 24.38 19.13
CA VAL A 96 2.28 24.12 18.82
C VAL A 96 1.63 25.41 18.29
N LYS A 97 0.95 25.30 17.15
CA LYS A 97 0.28 26.40 16.46
C LYS A 97 -1.19 26.50 16.84
N ASP A 98 -1.92 25.40 16.68
CA ASP A 98 -3.36 25.30 16.92
C ASP A 98 -3.68 23.97 17.61
N VAL A 99 -4.67 23.97 18.49
CA VAL A 99 -5.16 22.78 19.18
C VAL A 99 -6.66 22.71 19.04
N SER A 100 -7.16 21.58 18.56
CA SER A 100 -8.59 21.30 18.45
C SER A 100 -8.90 19.94 19.06
N THR A 101 -10.12 19.77 19.52
CA THR A 101 -10.55 18.56 20.22
C THR A 101 -11.70 17.89 19.48
N GLN A 102 -11.71 16.57 19.52
CA GLN A 102 -12.83 15.77 19.08
C GLN A 102 -13.50 15.13 20.28
N LEU A 103 -14.79 15.33 20.37
CA LEU A 103 -15.67 14.74 21.38
C LEU A 103 -16.30 13.48 20.79
N ALA A 104 -16.39 12.42 21.58
CA ALA A 104 -17.04 11.18 21.17
C ALA A 104 -18.10 10.79 22.18
N GLY A 105 -19.22 10.30 21.67
CA GLY A 105 -20.34 9.85 22.48
C GLY A 105 -21.35 9.04 21.66
N ALA A 106 -22.50 8.78 22.28
CA ALA A 106 -23.63 8.15 21.63
C ALA A 106 -24.91 8.85 22.02
N ALA A 107 -25.91 8.78 21.17
CA ALA A 107 -27.24 9.26 21.47
C ALA A 107 -28.30 8.31 20.92
N MET A 108 -29.48 8.36 21.55
CA MET A 108 -30.67 7.75 20.99
C MET A 108 -31.18 8.64 19.85
N ALA A 109 -31.08 8.11 18.62
CA ALA A 109 -31.63 8.79 17.43
C ALA A 109 -33.04 8.25 17.16
N GLU A 110 -33.96 9.14 16.90
CA GLU A 110 -35.36 8.84 16.53
C GLU A 110 -35.69 9.49 15.18
N TYR A 111 -36.13 8.67 14.24
CA TYR A 111 -36.60 9.12 12.93
C TYR A 111 -37.75 8.23 12.45
N ASN A 112 -38.86 8.88 12.01
CA ASN A 112 -40.08 8.20 11.53
C ASN A 112 -40.60 7.08 12.46
N GLY A 113 -40.50 7.27 13.78
CA GLY A 113 -41.00 6.32 14.79
C GLY A 113 -40.04 5.20 15.16
N LYS A 114 -38.91 5.07 14.49
CA LYS A 114 -37.86 4.13 14.86
C LYS A 114 -36.79 4.82 15.70
N SER A 115 -36.39 4.18 16.78
CA SER A 115 -35.34 4.65 17.69
C SER A 115 -34.16 3.68 17.68
N THR A 116 -32.94 4.20 17.58
CA THR A 116 -31.70 3.42 17.63
C THR A 116 -30.57 4.24 18.24
N ILE A 117 -29.51 3.58 18.68
CA ILE A 117 -28.33 4.24 19.21
C ILE A 117 -27.38 4.53 18.03
N VAL A 118 -26.96 5.78 17.89
CA VAL A 118 -25.97 6.21 16.91
C VAL A 118 -24.73 6.78 17.59
N SER A 119 -23.58 6.62 16.95
CA SER A 119 -22.34 7.24 17.39
C SER A 119 -22.35 8.74 17.06
N LEU A 120 -22.06 9.56 18.06
CA LEU A 120 -21.92 11.00 17.91
C LEU A 120 -20.46 11.42 17.92
N THR A 121 -20.12 12.32 17.03
CA THR A 121 -18.82 12.98 17.02
C THR A 121 -19.02 14.48 16.99
N GLY A 122 -18.53 15.15 18.02
CA GLY A 122 -18.50 16.61 18.12
C GLY A 122 -17.10 17.13 17.83
N MET A 123 -16.97 18.08 16.90
CA MET A 123 -15.66 18.66 16.59
C MET A 123 -15.77 20.11 16.11
N ASP A 124 -14.63 20.79 16.10
CA ASP A 124 -14.53 22.10 15.47
C ASP A 124 -14.77 21.97 13.96
N ILE A 125 -15.50 22.92 13.39
CA ILE A 125 -15.92 22.89 11.99
C ILE A 125 -14.71 22.97 11.04
N ASN A 126 -13.67 23.73 11.42
CA ASN A 126 -12.45 23.84 10.62
C ASN A 126 -11.69 22.51 10.56
N VAL A 127 -11.63 21.80 11.69
CA VAL A 127 -11.04 20.46 11.76
C VAL A 127 -11.91 19.44 11.02
N MET A 128 -13.23 19.54 11.14
CA MET A 128 -14.15 18.69 10.37
C MET A 128 -13.90 18.83 8.86
N ARG A 129 -13.83 20.06 8.36
CA ARG A 129 -13.52 20.32 6.95
C ARG A 129 -12.17 19.78 6.54
N LEU A 130 -11.14 19.92 7.37
CA LEU A 130 -9.80 19.42 7.08
C LEU A 130 -9.78 17.89 7.04
N GLN A 131 -10.40 17.24 8.02
CA GLN A 131 -10.40 15.78 8.16
C GLN A 131 -11.23 15.08 7.07
N TYR A 132 -12.35 15.69 6.69
CA TYR A 132 -13.30 15.14 5.74
C TYR A 132 -13.24 15.81 4.36
N ALA A 133 -12.24 16.67 4.10
CA ALA A 133 -12.07 17.42 2.85
C ALA A 133 -12.00 16.55 1.60
N THR A 134 -11.46 15.33 1.73
CA THR A 134 -11.31 14.36 0.64
C THR A 134 -12.52 13.43 0.47
N GLN A 135 -13.49 13.51 1.40
CA GLN A 135 -14.68 12.67 1.33
C GLN A 135 -15.74 13.30 0.45
N ASN A 136 -16.28 12.48 -0.45
CA ASN A 136 -17.39 12.90 -1.29
C ASN A 136 -18.68 12.98 -0.44
N LEU A 137 -19.43 14.03 -0.65
CA LEU A 137 -20.80 14.11 -0.16
C LEU A 137 -21.73 13.46 -1.19
N GLU A 138 -22.65 12.62 -0.72
CA GLU A 138 -23.76 12.14 -1.54
C GLU A 138 -24.75 13.27 -1.82
N ALA A 139 -25.07 14.04 -0.77
CA ALA A 139 -26.00 15.15 -0.86
C ALA A 139 -25.71 16.22 0.19
N GLY A 140 -26.11 17.45 -0.05
CA GLY A 140 -26.03 18.56 0.88
C GLY A 140 -24.70 19.27 0.92
N THR A 141 -24.39 19.89 2.06
CA THR A 141 -23.20 20.72 2.27
C THR A 141 -22.57 20.46 3.63
N PHE A 142 -21.29 20.75 3.75
CA PHE A 142 -20.60 20.78 5.06
C PHE A 142 -21.19 21.84 5.98
N LEU A 143 -21.07 21.59 7.29
CA LEU A 143 -21.44 22.57 8.30
C LEU A 143 -20.58 23.84 8.16
N ASN A 144 -21.20 24.99 8.43
CA ASN A 144 -20.55 26.29 8.47
C ASN A 144 -20.36 26.78 9.90
N GLU A 145 -19.38 27.66 10.11
CA GLU A 145 -19.25 28.36 11.39
C GLU A 145 -20.53 29.11 11.72
N GLY A 146 -21.04 28.88 12.93
CA GLY A 146 -22.33 29.49 13.39
C GLY A 146 -23.55 28.62 13.14
N ASP A 147 -23.48 27.53 12.40
CA ASP A 147 -24.60 26.59 12.28
C ASP A 147 -24.92 25.99 13.65
N GLN A 148 -26.20 25.99 14.00
CA GLN A 148 -26.74 25.45 15.26
C GLN A 148 -27.80 24.40 14.94
N ASN A 149 -27.85 23.34 15.74
CA ASN A 149 -28.80 22.25 15.60
C ASN A 149 -28.77 21.62 14.18
N LYS A 150 -27.61 21.63 13.52
CA LYS A 150 -27.38 20.97 12.25
C LYS A 150 -26.37 19.84 12.41
N ILE A 151 -26.60 18.78 11.66
CA ILE A 151 -25.74 17.56 11.66
C ILE A 151 -25.38 17.14 10.25
N MET A 152 -24.27 16.45 10.14
CA MET A 152 -23.95 15.63 8.98
C MET A 152 -24.04 14.17 9.39
N ILE A 153 -24.50 13.32 8.49
CA ILE A 153 -24.70 11.90 8.77
C ILE A 153 -23.93 11.04 7.77
N GLY A 154 -23.48 9.88 8.23
CA GLY A 154 -22.85 8.87 7.38
C GLY A 154 -23.86 8.16 6.49
N TYR A 155 -23.36 7.56 5.39
CA TYR A 155 -24.16 6.78 4.44
C TYR A 155 -25.02 5.71 5.12
N GLY A 156 -24.44 4.94 6.05
CA GLY A 156 -25.13 3.89 6.77
C GLY A 156 -26.20 4.43 7.72
N VAL A 157 -25.99 5.63 8.29
CA VAL A 157 -27.03 6.29 9.10
C VAL A 157 -28.20 6.73 8.21
N ALA A 158 -27.90 7.22 7.00
CA ALA A 158 -28.93 7.67 6.06
C ALA A 158 -29.77 6.51 5.50
N HIS A 159 -29.14 5.40 5.11
CA HIS A 159 -29.79 4.35 4.29
C HIS A 159 -30.01 3.01 5.00
N SER A 160 -29.35 2.75 6.13
CA SER A 160 -29.37 1.41 6.76
C SER A 160 -29.80 1.40 8.21
N THR A 161 -29.84 2.54 8.87
CA THR A 161 -30.09 2.64 10.32
C THR A 161 -31.59 2.73 10.62
N PHE A 162 -32.36 3.38 9.78
CA PHE A 162 -33.80 3.57 9.93
C PHE A 162 -34.58 2.77 8.87
N ASP A 163 -35.90 2.66 9.04
CA ASP A 163 -36.75 1.90 8.12
C ASP A 163 -37.05 2.68 6.81
N SER A 164 -36.73 3.96 6.78
CA SER A 164 -36.82 4.84 5.62
C SER A 164 -35.54 5.66 5.49
N ASP A 165 -35.17 5.96 4.27
CA ASP A 165 -33.99 6.79 4.00
C ASP A 165 -34.16 8.20 4.59
N VAL A 166 -33.07 8.70 5.14
CA VAL A 166 -32.98 10.07 5.62
C VAL A 166 -32.39 10.94 4.51
N VAL A 167 -33.05 12.04 4.19
CA VAL A 167 -32.59 12.97 3.16
C VAL A 167 -32.14 14.31 3.76
N VAL A 168 -31.39 15.09 2.99
CA VAL A 168 -30.93 16.42 3.39
C VAL A 168 -32.14 17.32 3.64
N GLY A 169 -32.14 18.03 4.78
CA GLY A 169 -33.24 18.86 5.25
C GLY A 169 -34.18 18.16 6.24
N ASP A 170 -34.11 16.87 6.37
CA ASP A 170 -34.87 16.11 7.36
C ASP A 170 -34.48 16.46 8.80
N ARG A 171 -35.33 16.07 9.71
CA ARG A 171 -35.15 16.28 11.15
C ARG A 171 -35.01 14.94 11.85
N ILE A 172 -33.85 14.73 12.46
CA ILE A 172 -33.61 13.59 13.36
C ILE A 172 -33.68 14.11 14.80
N LYS A 173 -34.36 13.41 15.69
CA LYS A 173 -34.27 13.68 17.13
C LYS A 173 -33.08 12.90 17.71
N LEU A 174 -32.18 13.58 18.39
CA LEU A 174 -31.09 13.01 19.17
C LEU A 174 -31.34 13.30 20.64
N ASN A 175 -31.47 12.28 21.46
CA ASN A 175 -31.86 12.41 22.89
C ASN A 175 -33.07 13.32 23.11
N GLY A 176 -34.03 13.37 22.17
CA GLY A 176 -35.22 14.19 22.21
C GLY A 176 -35.07 15.59 21.60
N GLU A 177 -33.87 16.09 21.35
CA GLU A 177 -33.63 17.38 20.66
C GLU A 177 -33.63 17.20 19.13
N LYS A 178 -34.18 18.15 18.39
CA LYS A 178 -34.32 18.12 16.93
C LYS A 178 -33.08 18.70 16.25
N PHE A 179 -32.50 17.96 15.35
CA PHE A 179 -31.37 18.37 14.49
C PHE A 179 -31.73 18.26 13.01
N PHE A 180 -31.25 19.20 12.21
CA PHE A 180 -31.46 19.22 10.77
C PHE A 180 -30.26 18.54 10.07
N VAL A 181 -30.53 17.68 9.13
CA VAL A 181 -29.51 17.05 8.28
C VAL A 181 -29.04 18.05 7.23
N SER A 182 -27.80 18.53 7.34
CA SER A 182 -27.15 19.45 6.41
C SER A 182 -26.47 18.77 5.25
N GLY A 183 -25.92 17.58 5.49
CA GLY A 183 -25.21 16.80 4.48
C GLY A 183 -25.14 15.33 4.83
N ILE A 184 -25.01 14.52 3.80
CA ILE A 184 -24.86 13.06 3.88
C ILE A 184 -23.55 12.70 3.22
N PHE A 185 -22.70 11.96 3.93
CA PHE A 185 -21.46 11.43 3.35
C PHE A 185 -21.76 10.32 2.33
N GLY A 186 -21.06 10.33 1.23
CA GLY A 186 -21.09 9.23 0.28
C GLY A 186 -20.58 7.94 0.92
N LYS A 187 -21.04 6.80 0.39
CA LYS A 187 -20.63 5.47 0.86
C LYS A 187 -19.12 5.33 0.83
N GLN A 188 -18.54 4.99 1.97
CA GLN A 188 -17.12 4.70 2.09
C GLN A 188 -16.91 3.19 2.16
N GLY A 189 -16.03 2.70 1.31
CA GLY A 189 -15.62 1.31 1.37
C GLY A 189 -14.59 1.03 2.46
N MET A 190 -14.11 -0.19 2.51
CA MET A 190 -13.22 -0.75 3.54
C MET A 190 -11.86 -0.03 3.75
N GLY A 191 -11.60 1.09 3.11
CA GLY A 191 -10.28 1.77 3.16
C GLY A 191 -10.24 3.14 3.82
N GLY A 192 -11.38 3.69 4.29
CA GLY A 192 -11.45 5.01 4.91
C GLY A 192 -11.83 5.01 6.38
N VAL A 193 -11.72 6.17 7.01
CA VAL A 193 -12.39 6.43 8.29
C VAL A 193 -13.86 6.13 8.08
N SER A 194 -14.39 5.10 8.75
CA SER A 194 -15.77 4.68 8.55
C SER A 194 -16.71 5.77 9.09
N SER A 195 -16.96 6.76 8.25
CA SER A 195 -17.99 7.78 8.54
C SER A 195 -19.40 7.27 8.29
N ASP A 196 -19.56 6.02 7.81
CA ASP A 196 -20.86 5.49 7.42
C ASP A 196 -21.85 5.41 8.58
N THR A 197 -21.40 5.19 9.80
CA THR A 197 -22.25 5.03 11.00
C THR A 197 -22.18 6.19 11.99
N VAL A 198 -21.57 7.32 11.60
CA VAL A 198 -21.31 8.46 12.47
C VAL A 198 -22.30 9.59 12.21
N VAL A 199 -22.72 10.26 13.27
CA VAL A 199 -23.39 11.56 13.23
C VAL A 199 -22.40 12.62 13.67
N LEU A 200 -22.06 13.55 12.78
CA LEU A 200 -21.14 14.65 13.02
C LEU A 200 -21.91 15.93 13.35
N MET A 201 -21.44 16.64 14.36
CA MET A 201 -22.00 17.92 14.79
C MET A 201 -20.93 18.87 15.31
N SER A 202 -21.27 20.11 15.54
CA SER A 202 -20.38 21.08 16.19
C SER A 202 -20.07 20.64 17.63
N SER A 203 -18.85 20.93 18.13
CA SER A 203 -18.49 20.66 19.54
C SER A 203 -19.47 21.32 20.51
N ARG A 204 -20.02 22.51 20.18
CA ARG A 204 -21.00 23.22 20.98
C ARG A 204 -22.31 22.45 21.08
N ASP A 205 -22.87 21.99 19.97
CA ASP A 205 -24.12 21.24 19.94
C ASP A 205 -23.95 19.89 20.64
N PHE A 206 -22.78 19.23 20.48
CA PHE A 206 -22.47 18.01 21.19
C PHE A 206 -22.49 18.18 22.71
N GLN A 207 -21.79 19.20 23.22
CA GLN A 207 -21.76 19.51 24.66
C GLN A 207 -23.15 19.88 25.20
N LYS A 208 -23.94 20.64 24.45
CA LYS A 208 -25.31 20.99 24.81
C LYS A 208 -26.21 19.76 24.89
N LEU A 209 -26.07 18.83 23.92
CA LEU A 209 -26.91 17.64 23.83
C LEU A 209 -26.56 16.58 24.89
N THR A 210 -25.26 16.37 25.15
CA THR A 210 -24.78 15.30 26.03
C THR A 210 -24.50 15.76 27.45
N GLY A 211 -24.32 17.07 27.67
CA GLY A 211 -23.84 17.61 28.94
C GLY A 211 -22.40 17.23 29.29
N GLN A 212 -21.68 16.58 28.38
CA GLN A 212 -20.36 16.00 28.61
C GLN A 212 -19.33 16.58 27.66
N SER A 213 -18.07 16.63 28.12
CA SER A 213 -16.91 17.01 27.31
C SER A 213 -15.97 15.80 27.23
N ASN A 214 -16.48 14.69 26.67
CA ASN A 214 -15.74 13.44 26.50
C ASN A 214 -14.74 13.57 25.35
N ILE A 215 -13.57 14.16 25.62
CA ILE A 215 -12.54 14.41 24.61
C ILE A 215 -11.79 13.10 24.35
N SER A 216 -11.97 12.55 23.17
CA SER A 216 -11.35 11.29 22.74
C SER A 216 -10.09 11.49 21.92
N LEU A 217 -10.03 12.59 21.17
CA LEU A 217 -8.89 12.94 20.31
C LEU A 217 -8.53 14.41 20.47
N ILE A 218 -7.24 14.68 20.43
CA ILE A 218 -6.71 16.04 20.34
C ILE A 218 -5.96 16.14 19.02
N TYR A 219 -6.37 17.07 18.17
CA TYR A 219 -5.67 17.44 16.94
C TYR A 219 -4.86 18.69 17.23
N LEU A 220 -3.58 18.67 16.89
CA LEU A 220 -2.75 19.86 17.01
C LEU A 220 -1.92 20.04 15.75
N ARG A 221 -1.67 21.30 15.41
CA ARG A 221 -0.78 21.68 14.33
C ARG A 221 0.49 22.25 14.90
N VAL A 222 1.60 21.97 14.25
CA VAL A 222 2.93 22.47 14.64
C VAL A 222 3.43 23.50 13.63
N TYR A 223 4.25 24.44 14.09
CA TYR A 223 4.89 25.42 13.20
C TYR A 223 5.95 24.77 12.29
N ASN A 224 6.66 23.77 12.81
CA ASN A 224 7.73 23.10 12.09
C ASN A 224 7.51 21.59 12.12
N VAL A 225 7.37 20.98 10.96
CA VAL A 225 7.13 19.53 10.80
C VAL A 225 8.30 18.69 11.36
N ASN A 226 9.53 19.23 11.31
CA ASN A 226 10.70 18.52 11.84
C ASN A 226 10.64 18.32 13.36
N ASP A 227 9.95 19.19 14.08
CA ASP A 227 9.82 19.11 15.54
C ASP A 227 8.59 18.26 15.96
N ALA A 228 7.76 17.84 15.01
CA ALA A 228 6.52 17.12 15.28
C ALA A 228 6.73 15.84 16.10
N GLU A 229 7.77 15.06 15.80
CA GLU A 229 8.05 13.78 16.47
C GLU A 229 8.50 14.00 17.93
N SER A 230 9.31 15.03 18.19
CA SER A 230 9.75 15.39 19.54
C SER A 230 8.60 15.97 20.38
N ILE A 231 7.76 16.81 19.78
CA ILE A 231 6.56 17.37 20.40
C ILE A 231 5.56 16.24 20.73
N ALA A 232 5.30 15.34 19.78
CA ALA A 232 4.41 14.19 20.00
C ALA A 232 4.88 13.31 21.16
N THR A 233 6.17 12.98 21.19
CA THR A 233 6.78 12.19 22.29
C THR A 233 6.64 12.90 23.63
N SER A 234 6.87 14.21 23.69
CA SER A 234 6.75 15.00 24.90
C SER A 234 5.31 15.03 25.41
N ILE A 235 4.35 15.21 24.51
CA ILE A 235 2.91 15.18 24.83
C ILE A 235 2.51 13.82 25.40
N GLN A 236 2.87 12.74 24.69
CA GLN A 236 2.55 11.38 25.11
C GLN A 236 3.10 11.06 26.50
N ASN A 237 4.38 11.36 26.75
CA ASN A 237 5.03 11.08 28.02
C ASN A 237 4.40 11.87 29.16
N GLN A 238 4.12 13.15 28.96
CA GLN A 238 3.55 14.01 30.01
C GLN A 238 2.10 13.62 30.33
N ILE A 239 1.27 13.37 29.31
CA ILE A 239 -0.13 12.96 29.53
C ILE A 239 -0.15 11.59 30.23
N ASN A 240 0.67 10.63 29.78
CA ASN A 240 0.77 9.32 30.41
C ASN A 240 1.22 9.42 31.89
N ALA A 241 2.18 10.29 32.19
CA ALA A 241 2.62 10.57 33.55
C ALA A 241 1.50 11.18 34.40
N ASN A 242 0.76 12.15 33.86
CA ASN A 242 -0.36 12.79 34.56
C ASN A 242 -1.46 11.82 34.94
N HIS A 243 -1.69 10.80 34.11
CA HIS A 243 -2.72 9.78 34.33
C HIS A 243 -2.19 8.52 35.04
N GLY A 244 -0.89 8.44 35.34
CA GLY A 244 -0.26 7.30 36.02
C GLY A 244 -0.32 6.00 35.21
N LYS A 245 -0.49 6.08 33.88
CA LYS A 245 -0.60 4.93 32.96
C LYS A 245 0.36 5.12 31.78
N LYS A 246 1.06 4.03 31.41
CA LYS A 246 2.01 4.08 30.26
C LYS A 246 1.34 4.24 28.91
N ASP A 247 0.12 3.73 28.76
CA ASP A 247 -0.60 3.64 27.49
C ASP A 247 -1.98 4.37 27.56
N PHE A 248 -2.04 5.45 28.34
CA PHE A 248 -3.26 6.27 28.40
C PHE A 248 -3.48 7.04 27.11
N ALA A 249 -2.42 7.64 26.60
CA ALA A 249 -2.41 8.43 25.37
C ALA A 249 -1.32 7.97 24.41
N THR A 250 -1.63 8.00 23.13
CA THR A 250 -0.68 7.81 22.02
C THR A 250 -0.71 9.05 21.14
N ALA A 251 0.45 9.68 20.97
CA ALA A 251 0.61 10.82 20.07
C ALA A 251 1.24 10.33 18.76
N THR A 252 0.52 10.52 17.66
CA THR A 252 0.89 10.02 16.34
C THR A 252 1.07 11.17 15.37
N THR A 253 2.22 11.25 14.73
CA THR A 253 2.47 12.23 13.65
C THR A 253 2.11 11.63 12.29
N MET A 254 1.81 12.46 11.30
CA MET A 254 1.60 11.99 9.93
C MET A 254 2.85 11.30 9.38
N THR A 255 4.03 11.76 9.76
CA THR A 255 5.31 11.11 9.40
C THR A 255 5.40 9.68 9.95
N SER A 256 4.96 9.44 11.19
CA SER A 256 4.97 8.10 11.78
C SER A 256 3.95 7.18 11.13
N ILE A 257 2.80 7.70 10.70
CA ILE A 257 1.80 6.96 9.92
C ILE A 257 2.40 6.54 8.58
N LEU A 258 3.02 7.48 7.87
CA LEU A 258 3.69 7.19 6.59
C LEU A 258 4.78 6.12 6.76
N LYS A 259 5.63 6.21 7.79
CA LYS A 259 6.64 5.18 8.10
C LYS A 259 6.00 3.81 8.34
N THR A 260 4.88 3.76 9.07
CA THR A 260 4.15 2.51 9.33
C THR A 260 3.59 1.91 8.04
N VAL A 261 2.95 2.72 7.20
CA VAL A 261 2.43 2.28 5.90
C VAL A 261 3.57 1.78 5.00
N GLN A 262 4.68 2.50 4.93
CA GLN A 262 5.87 2.09 4.19
C GLN A 262 6.43 0.75 4.69
N THR A 263 6.45 0.56 6.00
CA THR A 263 6.91 -0.71 6.61
C THR A 263 5.99 -1.86 6.22
N VAL A 264 4.68 -1.68 6.28
CA VAL A 264 3.70 -2.71 5.88
C VAL A 264 3.84 -3.03 4.40
N ILE A 265 3.91 -2.01 3.53
CA ILE A 265 4.13 -2.22 2.09
C ILE A 265 5.46 -2.93 1.85
N GLY A 266 6.53 -2.56 2.55
CA GLY A 266 7.84 -3.20 2.44
C GLY A 266 7.81 -4.68 2.85
N ILE A 267 7.10 -5.03 3.92
CA ILE A 267 6.91 -6.44 4.33
C ILE A 267 6.14 -7.21 3.26
N LEU A 268 5.06 -6.64 2.73
CA LEU A 268 4.29 -7.27 1.64
C LEU A 268 5.15 -7.48 0.40
N GLN A 269 5.92 -6.47 0.01
CA GLN A 269 6.86 -6.57 -1.12
C GLN A 269 7.89 -7.67 -0.89
N LEU A 270 8.45 -7.79 0.33
CA LEU A 270 9.43 -8.83 0.67
C LEU A 270 8.82 -10.23 0.52
N VAL A 271 7.62 -10.47 1.02
CA VAL A 271 6.92 -11.75 0.88
C VAL A 271 6.69 -12.08 -0.60
N LEU A 272 6.25 -11.11 -1.37
CA LEU A 272 5.95 -11.30 -2.79
C LEU A 272 7.23 -11.53 -3.62
N VAL A 273 8.32 -10.82 -3.30
CA VAL A 273 9.64 -11.06 -3.91
C VAL A 273 10.15 -12.47 -3.56
N ALA A 274 9.92 -12.94 -2.34
CA ALA A 274 10.28 -14.32 -1.97
C ALA A 274 9.53 -15.35 -2.83
N ILE A 275 8.23 -15.17 -3.06
CA ILE A 275 7.41 -16.02 -3.94
C ILE A 275 7.94 -15.96 -5.38
N ALA A 276 8.20 -14.76 -5.90
CA ALA A 276 8.76 -14.58 -7.24
C ALA A 276 10.16 -15.23 -7.37
N SER A 277 10.97 -15.20 -6.32
CA SER A 277 12.27 -15.85 -6.28
C SER A 277 12.18 -17.37 -6.42
N ILE A 278 11.16 -17.99 -5.81
CA ILE A 278 10.89 -19.42 -5.98
C ILE A 278 10.55 -19.73 -7.45
N ALA A 279 9.72 -18.92 -8.09
CA ALA A 279 9.40 -19.07 -9.51
C ALA A 279 10.64 -18.93 -10.40
N LEU A 280 11.55 -17.99 -10.08
CA LEU A 280 12.82 -17.82 -10.78
C LEU A 280 13.77 -19.00 -10.57
N VAL A 281 13.80 -19.61 -9.39
CA VAL A 281 14.59 -20.83 -9.13
C VAL A 281 14.07 -21.98 -10.01
N VAL A 282 12.76 -22.17 -10.11
CA VAL A 282 12.17 -23.20 -10.98
C VAL A 282 12.52 -22.93 -12.45
N ALA A 283 12.40 -21.67 -12.88
CA ALA A 283 12.80 -21.27 -14.24
C ALA A 283 14.30 -21.52 -14.49
N SER A 284 15.16 -21.26 -13.49
CA SER A 284 16.60 -21.51 -13.52
C SER A 284 16.92 -22.99 -13.77
N ILE A 285 16.22 -23.89 -13.08
CA ILE A 285 16.34 -25.35 -13.29
C ILE A 285 15.89 -25.71 -14.72
N GLY A 286 14.82 -25.09 -15.22
CA GLY A 286 14.36 -25.27 -16.59
C GLY A 286 15.41 -24.86 -17.63
N ILE A 287 16.07 -23.69 -17.44
CA ILE A 287 17.20 -23.27 -18.30
C ILE A 287 18.34 -24.27 -18.23
N MET A 288 18.74 -24.65 -17.02
CA MET A 288 19.83 -25.59 -16.81
C MET A 288 19.59 -26.92 -17.55
N ASN A 289 18.37 -27.48 -17.44
CA ASN A 289 18.02 -28.73 -18.14
C ASN A 289 18.02 -28.55 -19.66
N THR A 290 17.50 -27.44 -20.16
CA THR A 290 17.49 -27.13 -21.60
C THR A 290 18.91 -26.98 -22.13
N MET A 291 19.79 -26.31 -21.38
CA MET A 291 21.19 -26.11 -21.71
C MET A 291 21.99 -27.44 -21.67
N LEU A 292 21.73 -28.29 -20.66
CA LEU A 292 22.37 -29.62 -20.59
C LEU A 292 22.01 -30.45 -21.81
N THR A 293 20.75 -30.47 -22.21
CA THR A 293 20.32 -31.17 -23.43
C THR A 293 21.00 -30.58 -24.67
N SER A 294 21.10 -29.26 -24.77
CA SER A 294 21.78 -28.55 -25.87
C SER A 294 23.26 -28.93 -25.95
N VAL A 295 23.94 -29.02 -24.81
CA VAL A 295 25.34 -29.46 -24.74
C VAL A 295 25.47 -30.90 -25.24
N MET A 296 24.62 -31.83 -24.82
CA MET A 296 24.66 -33.24 -25.24
C MET A 296 24.42 -33.41 -26.74
N GLU A 297 23.48 -32.68 -27.31
CA GLU A 297 23.17 -32.75 -28.74
C GLU A 297 24.25 -32.11 -29.63
N ARG A 298 25.10 -31.23 -29.08
CA ARG A 298 26.23 -30.57 -29.75
C ARG A 298 27.57 -31.12 -29.33
N THR A 299 27.62 -32.28 -28.71
CA THR A 299 28.86 -32.88 -28.20
C THR A 299 29.92 -32.95 -29.29
N ARG A 300 29.56 -33.39 -30.51
CA ARG A 300 30.47 -33.48 -31.66
C ARG A 300 30.99 -32.10 -32.11
N GLU A 301 30.14 -31.09 -32.16
CA GLU A 301 30.56 -29.71 -32.50
C GLU A 301 31.56 -29.15 -31.48
N ILE A 302 31.29 -29.37 -30.17
CA ILE A 302 32.19 -28.99 -29.08
C ILE A 302 33.54 -29.71 -29.21
N GLY A 303 33.51 -31.01 -29.53
CA GLY A 303 34.71 -31.80 -29.76
C GLY A 303 35.56 -31.27 -30.91
N ILE A 304 34.93 -30.91 -32.04
CA ILE A 304 35.61 -30.32 -33.20
C ILE A 304 36.22 -28.96 -32.83
N MET A 305 35.48 -28.09 -32.18
CA MET A 305 35.98 -26.78 -31.73
C MET A 305 37.23 -26.94 -30.84
N LYS A 306 37.22 -27.86 -29.93
CA LYS A 306 38.37 -28.14 -29.06
C LYS A 306 39.53 -28.75 -29.81
N ALA A 307 39.28 -29.63 -30.81
CA ALA A 307 40.32 -30.22 -31.65
C ALA A 307 41.06 -29.19 -32.52
N ILE A 308 40.38 -28.11 -32.91
CA ILE A 308 41.00 -27.00 -33.66
C ILE A 308 41.57 -25.91 -32.74
N GLY A 309 41.57 -26.11 -31.39
CA GLY A 309 42.28 -25.26 -30.44
C GLY A 309 41.44 -24.34 -29.58
N ALA A 310 40.10 -24.47 -29.55
CA ALA A 310 39.27 -23.71 -28.63
C ALA A 310 39.58 -24.06 -27.17
N THR A 311 39.77 -23.03 -26.34
CA THR A 311 40.03 -23.18 -24.90
C THR A 311 38.76 -23.52 -24.12
N ASN A 312 38.93 -24.04 -22.90
CA ASN A 312 37.79 -24.30 -22.00
C ASN A 312 36.99 -23.01 -21.71
N THR A 313 37.70 -21.89 -21.64
CA THR A 313 37.06 -20.57 -21.39
C THR A 313 36.22 -20.12 -22.58
N ASP A 314 36.66 -20.41 -23.81
CA ASP A 314 35.89 -20.08 -25.02
C ASP A 314 34.58 -20.87 -25.06
N ILE A 315 34.65 -22.19 -24.82
CA ILE A 315 33.45 -23.02 -24.76
C ILE A 315 32.52 -22.58 -23.63
N MET A 316 33.06 -22.31 -22.44
CA MET A 316 32.26 -21.84 -21.29
C MET A 316 31.57 -20.52 -21.59
N SER A 317 32.28 -19.57 -22.22
CA SER A 317 31.72 -18.25 -22.55
C SER A 317 30.57 -18.33 -23.54
N ILE A 318 30.62 -19.24 -24.53
CA ILE A 318 29.54 -19.44 -25.50
C ILE A 318 28.24 -19.81 -24.79
N PHE A 319 28.28 -20.78 -23.89
CA PHE A 319 27.07 -21.25 -23.17
C PHE A 319 26.58 -20.26 -22.13
N ILE A 320 27.47 -19.53 -21.46
CA ILE A 320 27.04 -18.46 -20.53
C ILE A 320 26.34 -17.33 -21.28
N ILE A 321 26.89 -16.90 -22.45
CA ILE A 321 26.24 -15.87 -23.28
C ILE A 321 24.89 -16.39 -23.81
N GLU A 322 24.78 -17.65 -24.20
CA GLU A 322 23.51 -18.26 -24.61
C GLU A 322 22.48 -18.20 -23.48
N GLY A 323 22.85 -18.53 -22.22
CA GLY A 323 22.01 -18.43 -21.06
C GLY A 323 21.59 -16.99 -20.73
N MET A 324 22.53 -16.04 -20.82
CA MET A 324 22.24 -14.61 -20.64
C MET A 324 21.26 -14.08 -21.70
N LEU A 325 21.37 -14.52 -22.95
CA LEU A 325 20.46 -14.11 -24.02
C LEU A 325 19.04 -14.67 -23.79
N VAL A 326 18.93 -15.95 -23.41
CA VAL A 326 17.62 -16.56 -23.09
C VAL A 326 16.96 -15.82 -21.93
N SER A 327 17.71 -15.61 -20.84
CA SER A 327 17.16 -14.92 -19.66
C SER A 327 16.89 -13.44 -19.92
N GLY A 328 17.73 -12.77 -20.72
CA GLY A 328 17.53 -11.38 -21.12
C GLY A 328 16.25 -11.19 -21.96
N ILE A 329 16.00 -12.06 -22.94
CA ILE A 329 14.76 -12.06 -23.73
C ILE A 329 13.55 -12.33 -22.82
N GLY A 330 13.64 -13.36 -21.95
CA GLY A 330 12.61 -13.65 -20.94
C GLY A 330 12.36 -12.48 -20.01
N GLY A 331 13.42 -11.80 -19.58
CA GLY A 331 13.35 -10.59 -18.77
C GLY A 331 12.64 -9.43 -19.46
N ILE A 332 12.97 -9.15 -20.72
CA ILE A 332 12.30 -8.10 -21.51
C ILE A 332 10.81 -8.40 -21.67
N ILE A 333 10.48 -9.65 -22.04
CA ILE A 333 9.08 -10.09 -22.13
C ILE A 333 8.38 -9.94 -20.77
N GLY A 334 9.06 -10.35 -19.69
CA GLY A 334 8.54 -10.23 -18.32
C GLY A 334 8.29 -8.78 -17.90
N ILE A 335 9.18 -7.85 -18.25
CA ILE A 335 8.99 -6.41 -18.00
C ILE A 335 7.78 -5.90 -18.77
N LEU A 336 7.66 -6.20 -20.05
CA LEU A 336 6.50 -5.78 -20.85
C LEU A 336 5.20 -6.33 -20.27
N LEU A 337 5.15 -7.63 -19.97
CA LEU A 337 3.99 -8.24 -19.32
C LEU A 337 3.71 -7.65 -17.93
N GLY A 338 4.75 -7.28 -17.17
CA GLY A 338 4.64 -6.64 -15.87
C GLY A 338 4.02 -5.24 -15.95
N VAL A 339 4.40 -4.47 -16.96
CA VAL A 339 3.80 -3.14 -17.24
C VAL A 339 2.31 -3.28 -17.54
N PHE A 340 1.94 -4.17 -18.47
CA PHE A 340 0.53 -4.41 -18.78
C PHE A 340 -0.22 -5.06 -17.63
N GLY A 341 0.41 -5.99 -16.93
CA GLY A 341 -0.15 -6.69 -15.78
C GLY A 341 -0.44 -5.74 -14.61
N SER A 342 0.45 -4.78 -14.33
CA SER A 342 0.22 -3.77 -13.30
C SER A 342 -0.97 -2.88 -13.61
N GLN A 343 -1.15 -2.48 -14.87
CA GLN A 343 -2.32 -1.70 -15.29
C GLN A 343 -3.61 -2.51 -15.17
N GLY A 344 -3.61 -3.76 -15.62
CA GLY A 344 -4.76 -4.65 -15.50
C GLY A 344 -5.15 -4.91 -14.04
N LEU A 345 -4.18 -5.17 -13.18
CA LEU A 345 -4.40 -5.36 -11.75
C LEU A 345 -4.97 -4.08 -11.10
N THR A 346 -4.46 -2.93 -11.49
CA THR A 346 -4.93 -1.63 -10.97
C THR A 346 -6.37 -1.34 -11.41
N LEU A 347 -6.75 -1.68 -12.64
CA LEU A 347 -8.14 -1.56 -13.10
C LEU A 347 -9.09 -2.43 -12.26
N ILE A 348 -8.70 -3.66 -11.94
CA ILE A 348 -9.48 -4.55 -11.08
C ILE A 348 -9.59 -3.96 -9.67
N LEU A 349 -8.47 -3.55 -9.08
CA LEU A 349 -8.44 -2.96 -7.74
C LEU A 349 -9.28 -1.67 -7.68
N ASN A 350 -9.14 -0.78 -8.66
CA ASN A 350 -9.93 0.45 -8.73
C ASN A 350 -11.42 0.16 -8.89
N SER A 351 -11.82 -0.89 -9.61
CA SER A 351 -13.23 -1.29 -9.71
C SER A 351 -13.78 -1.74 -8.36
N PHE A 352 -13.00 -2.48 -7.58
CA PHE A 352 -13.38 -2.84 -6.20
C PHE A 352 -13.39 -1.62 -5.27
N MET A 353 -12.43 -0.72 -5.39
CA MET A 353 -12.33 0.49 -4.57
C MET A 353 -13.36 1.55 -4.97
N ALA A 354 -13.76 1.63 -6.23
CA ALA A 354 -14.82 2.54 -6.69
C ALA A 354 -16.18 2.19 -6.08
N MET A 355 -16.44 0.91 -5.77
CA MET A 355 -17.61 0.51 -4.96
C MET A 355 -17.56 1.07 -3.54
N GLY A 356 -16.40 1.58 -3.10
CA GLY A 356 -16.14 2.16 -1.78
C GLY A 356 -15.78 3.65 -1.78
N GLY A 357 -15.92 4.36 -2.89
CA GLY A 357 -15.70 5.82 -2.94
C GLY A 357 -14.22 6.26 -2.83
N SER A 358 -13.27 5.36 -2.94
CA SER A 358 -11.85 5.64 -2.73
C SER A 358 -11.14 6.12 -4.01
N SER A 359 -10.02 6.83 -3.82
CA SER A 359 -9.19 7.38 -4.89
C SER A 359 -8.60 6.30 -5.81
N ASN A 360 -8.47 6.63 -7.09
CA ASN A 360 -7.85 5.78 -8.09
C ASN A 360 -6.36 5.55 -7.76
N LEU A 361 -6.00 4.29 -7.61
CA LEU A 361 -4.60 3.88 -7.58
C LEU A 361 -4.04 3.91 -9.00
N THR A 362 -2.84 4.43 -9.16
CA THR A 362 -2.10 4.39 -10.43
C THR A 362 -0.80 3.61 -10.21
N PRO A 363 -0.49 2.58 -11.01
CA PRO A 363 0.76 1.86 -10.86
C PRO A 363 1.91 2.75 -11.31
N ILE A 364 2.98 2.81 -10.53
CA ILE A 364 4.14 3.63 -10.84
C ILE A 364 5.33 2.73 -11.10
N ILE A 365 5.84 2.77 -12.32
CA ILE A 365 7.02 2.01 -12.72
C ILE A 365 8.22 2.92 -12.61
N THR A 366 9.08 2.64 -11.63
CA THR A 366 10.32 3.37 -11.45
C THR A 366 11.44 2.80 -12.33
N ILE A 367 12.37 3.65 -12.74
CA ILE A 367 13.57 3.20 -13.49
C ILE A 367 14.33 2.15 -12.65
N MET A 368 14.33 2.31 -11.32
CA MET A 368 14.99 1.39 -10.40
C MET A 368 14.39 -0.01 -10.45
N SER A 369 13.06 -0.14 -10.53
CA SER A 369 12.40 -1.45 -10.65
C SER A 369 12.76 -2.15 -11.97
N VAL A 370 12.85 -1.41 -13.06
CA VAL A 370 13.27 -1.96 -14.36
C VAL A 370 14.74 -2.40 -14.33
N VAL A 371 15.63 -1.60 -13.77
CA VAL A 371 17.06 -1.96 -13.63
C VAL A 371 17.23 -3.21 -12.77
N LEU A 372 16.53 -3.29 -11.64
CA LEU A 372 16.54 -4.47 -10.78
C LEU A 372 16.04 -5.71 -11.51
N ALA A 373 14.96 -5.62 -12.27
CA ALA A 373 14.42 -6.73 -13.06
C ALA A 373 15.41 -7.23 -14.11
N VAL A 374 16.09 -6.32 -14.82
CA VAL A 374 17.14 -6.67 -15.80
C VAL A 374 18.32 -7.35 -15.10
N LEU A 375 18.80 -6.80 -13.99
CA LEU A 375 19.90 -7.41 -13.22
C LEU A 375 19.54 -8.81 -12.73
N VAL A 376 18.37 -8.99 -12.15
CA VAL A 376 17.89 -10.29 -11.68
C VAL A 376 17.80 -11.29 -12.83
N SER A 377 17.24 -10.91 -13.98
CA SER A 377 17.14 -11.80 -15.13
C SER A 377 18.52 -12.25 -15.63
N LEU A 378 19.49 -11.33 -15.71
CA LEU A 378 20.85 -11.65 -16.13
C LEU A 378 21.57 -12.58 -15.13
N ILE A 379 21.42 -12.30 -13.82
CA ILE A 379 21.99 -13.17 -12.77
C ILE A 379 21.42 -14.58 -12.87
N VAL A 380 20.11 -14.71 -13.03
CA VAL A 380 19.45 -16.01 -13.21
C VAL A 380 20.01 -16.73 -14.45
N GLY A 381 20.18 -16.03 -15.57
CA GLY A 381 20.76 -16.60 -16.80
C GLY A 381 22.18 -17.11 -16.61
N VAL A 382 23.04 -16.34 -15.96
CA VAL A 382 24.42 -16.74 -15.67
C VAL A 382 24.45 -17.97 -14.74
N LEU A 383 23.73 -17.90 -13.61
CA LEU A 383 23.73 -19.00 -12.62
C LEU A 383 23.18 -20.29 -13.21
N SER A 384 22.12 -20.23 -14.01
CA SER A 384 21.50 -21.40 -14.64
C SER A 384 22.37 -22.05 -15.70
N SER A 385 23.18 -21.25 -16.41
CA SER A 385 24.07 -21.76 -17.47
C SER A 385 25.42 -22.20 -16.96
N LEU A 386 25.82 -21.87 -15.73
CA LEU A 386 27.16 -22.11 -15.20
C LEU A 386 27.52 -23.59 -15.16
N TYR A 387 26.63 -24.43 -14.66
CA TYR A 387 26.89 -25.90 -14.59
C TYR A 387 26.93 -26.55 -15.99
N PRO A 388 25.98 -26.33 -16.91
CA PRO A 388 26.05 -26.83 -18.28
C PRO A 388 27.30 -26.35 -19.02
N ALA A 389 27.66 -25.08 -18.90
CA ALA A 389 28.84 -24.50 -19.53
C ALA A 389 30.13 -25.13 -19.02
N TRP A 390 30.24 -25.35 -17.71
CA TRP A 390 31.37 -26.04 -17.11
C TRP A 390 31.49 -27.50 -17.60
N LYS A 391 30.37 -28.23 -17.71
CA LYS A 391 30.33 -29.60 -18.21
C LYS A 391 30.77 -29.66 -19.66
N ALA A 392 30.29 -28.73 -20.51
CA ALA A 392 30.73 -28.64 -21.91
C ALA A 392 32.23 -28.34 -22.05
N ALA A 393 32.74 -27.41 -21.23
CA ALA A 393 34.15 -27.04 -21.22
C ALA A 393 35.10 -28.15 -20.81
N ARG A 394 34.66 -29.13 -20.03
CA ARG A 394 35.48 -30.28 -19.59
C ARG A 394 35.38 -31.53 -20.46
N MET A 395 34.62 -31.51 -21.55
CA MET A 395 34.51 -32.65 -22.47
C MET A 395 35.84 -32.93 -23.14
N SER A 396 36.19 -34.23 -23.23
CA SER A 396 37.36 -34.71 -23.96
C SER A 396 37.11 -34.60 -25.47
N PRO A 397 38.01 -33.98 -26.27
CA PRO A 397 37.88 -33.91 -27.73
C PRO A 397 37.74 -35.28 -28.39
N ILE A 398 38.49 -36.27 -27.86
CA ILE A 398 38.53 -37.64 -28.42
C ILE A 398 37.19 -38.36 -28.22
N GLU A 399 36.64 -38.26 -27.00
CA GLU A 399 35.33 -38.85 -26.68
C GLU A 399 34.19 -38.16 -27.42
N ALA A 400 34.26 -36.82 -27.51
CA ALA A 400 33.23 -36.01 -28.15
C ALA A 400 33.09 -36.25 -29.66
N VAL A 401 34.20 -36.51 -30.36
CA VAL A 401 34.17 -36.82 -31.81
C VAL A 401 33.74 -38.27 -32.07
N ARG A 402 33.95 -39.19 -31.10
CA ARG A 402 33.61 -40.62 -31.20
C ARG A 402 32.13 -40.90 -30.81
N TYR A 403 31.44 -39.93 -30.29
CA TYR A 403 30.03 -40.05 -29.91
C TYR A 403 29.16 -40.06 -31.18
N GLU A 404 28.52 -41.20 -31.47
CA GLU A 404 27.47 -41.35 -32.49
C GLU A 404 26.13 -40.84 -32.02
#